data_3a441ebd5d80056b390137c6fe440d0d
#
_entry.id   3a441ebd5d80056b390137c6fe440d0d
#
_cell.length_a   1.000
_cell.length_b   1.000
_cell.length_c   1.000
_cell.angle_alpha   90.00
_cell.angle_beta   90.00
_cell.angle_gamma   90.00
#
_symmetry.space_group_name_H-M   'P 1'
#
loop_
_entity.id
_entity.type
_entity.pdbx_description
1 polymer ?
#
loop_
_entity_poly.entity_id
_entity_poly.type
_entity_poly.pdbx_seq_one_letter_code
_entity_poly.pdbx_strand_id
1 'polypeptide(L)'
;WRLSNYVPSVTFDTCDDLNVVRSAGEAFGDFQLMLADFDANSLFYTIPDFHNTRKRYEKLKEDMAADPCNRVAEVREELDWLLSVEDEACRLTDLFEKGELPLRVTHNDTKINNVLFDEKTHEALVVIDLDTVMPGLVGHDFGDAIRFAANFVEEDCNYPEKAGVNLNIFWAFAEGFLKKTAASLTKTEVDTLALSCFALTCELATRFLADYIVGDKYFKVKKPQHNLVRTRCQIALAKDMLNKMDAMNAIVQDCARRYKETENA
;
A
#
# COMPACT_ATOMS: atom_id res chain seq x y z
N TRP A 1 -11.22 24.36 10.09
CA TRP A 1 -10.89 24.92 8.77
C TRP A 1 -9.40 24.80 8.55
N ARG A 2 -8.99 24.36 7.35
CA ARG A 2 -7.60 24.40 6.90
C ARG A 2 -7.50 25.42 5.77
N LEU A 3 -6.39 26.14 5.71
CA LEU A 3 -6.03 27.04 4.63
C LEU A 3 -4.64 26.66 4.13
N SER A 4 -4.51 26.39 2.86
CA SER A 4 -3.23 26.09 2.22
C SER A 4 -3.04 26.98 1.00
N ASN A 5 -1.80 27.12 0.55
CA ASN A 5 -1.50 27.78 -0.71
C ASN A 5 -2.09 26.97 -1.87
N TYR A 6 -2.67 27.65 -2.83
CA TYR A 6 -3.06 27.02 -4.10
C TYR A 6 -1.80 26.74 -4.95
N VAL A 7 -1.67 25.51 -5.41
CA VAL A 7 -0.61 25.09 -6.33
C VAL A 7 -1.26 24.77 -7.67
N PRO A 8 -0.99 25.54 -8.76
CA PRO A 8 -1.44 25.18 -10.11
C PRO A 8 -0.89 23.80 -10.48
N SER A 9 -1.78 22.84 -10.75
CA SER A 9 -1.38 21.44 -10.87
C SER A 9 -2.49 20.58 -11.46
N VAL A 10 -2.11 19.38 -11.87
CA VAL A 10 -3.03 18.29 -12.22
C VAL A 10 -2.83 17.11 -11.25
N THR A 11 -3.84 16.25 -11.15
CA THR A 11 -3.77 14.99 -10.41
C THR A 11 -4.19 13.84 -11.33
N PHE A 12 -3.76 12.63 -11.00
CA PHE A 12 -4.09 11.40 -11.74
C PHE A 12 -4.77 10.41 -10.79
N ASP A 13 -5.96 9.93 -11.14
CA ASP A 13 -6.59 8.81 -10.43
C ASP A 13 -5.96 7.47 -10.85
N THR A 14 -5.62 7.35 -12.14
CA THR A 14 -4.85 6.23 -12.71
C THR A 14 -3.84 6.78 -13.71
N CYS A 15 -2.69 6.13 -13.86
CA CYS A 15 -1.67 6.58 -14.79
C CYS A 15 -0.82 5.42 -15.31
N ASP A 16 -0.73 5.32 -16.66
CA ASP A 16 0.12 4.35 -17.34
C ASP A 16 1.45 4.99 -17.84
N ASP A 17 1.61 6.31 -17.71
CA ASP A 17 2.86 6.98 -18.03
C ASP A 17 3.93 6.69 -16.98
N LEU A 18 4.94 5.93 -17.37
CA LEU A 18 6.02 5.49 -16.47
C LEU A 18 6.83 6.67 -15.91
N ASN A 19 6.88 7.83 -16.58
CA ASN A 19 7.59 9.00 -16.07
C ASN A 19 6.80 9.64 -14.93
N VAL A 20 5.48 9.75 -15.07
CA VAL A 20 4.59 10.23 -14.01
C VAL A 20 4.65 9.32 -12.80
N VAL A 21 4.58 8.01 -13.02
CA VAL A 21 4.67 7.02 -11.94
C VAL A 21 6.02 7.08 -11.22
N ARG A 22 7.12 7.22 -11.98
CA ARG A 22 8.45 7.41 -11.40
C ARG A 22 8.53 8.69 -10.58
N SER A 23 7.99 9.79 -11.10
CA SER A 23 7.95 11.07 -10.40
C SER A 23 7.12 11.01 -9.12
N ALA A 24 6.01 10.26 -9.10
CA ALA A 24 5.26 9.97 -7.86
C ALA A 24 6.12 9.19 -6.86
N GLY A 25 6.85 8.17 -7.34
CA GLY A 25 7.80 7.43 -6.51
C GLY A 25 8.87 8.33 -5.89
N GLU A 26 9.44 9.25 -6.69
CA GLU A 26 10.40 10.23 -6.19
C GLU A 26 9.77 11.15 -5.13
N ALA A 27 8.53 11.62 -5.33
CA ALA A 27 7.84 12.49 -4.37
C ALA A 27 7.60 11.81 -3.02
N PHE A 28 7.11 10.57 -3.02
CA PHE A 28 6.94 9.82 -1.77
C PHE A 28 8.28 9.41 -1.15
N GLY A 29 9.31 9.15 -1.97
CA GLY A 29 10.67 8.94 -1.48
C GLY A 29 11.27 10.19 -0.84
N ASP A 30 11.08 11.36 -1.44
CA ASP A 30 11.50 12.65 -0.85
C ASP A 30 10.74 12.94 0.45
N PHE A 31 9.43 12.61 0.53
CA PHE A 31 8.67 12.71 1.77
C PHE A 31 9.30 11.89 2.89
N GLN A 32 9.65 10.63 2.62
CA GLN A 32 10.33 9.76 3.59
C GLN A 32 11.70 10.31 3.99
N LEU A 33 12.48 10.79 3.02
CA LEU A 33 13.82 11.31 3.26
C LEU A 33 13.81 12.60 4.09
N MET A 34 12.91 13.54 3.78
CA MET A 34 12.77 14.81 4.52
C MET A 34 12.41 14.61 5.99
N LEU A 35 11.81 13.48 6.35
CA LEU A 35 11.37 13.16 7.71
C LEU A 35 12.22 12.04 8.36
N ALA A 36 13.33 11.66 7.71
CA ALA A 36 14.15 10.52 8.17
C ALA A 36 14.82 10.73 9.55
N ASP A 37 15.10 11.98 9.92
CA ASP A 37 15.68 12.37 11.21
C ASP A 37 14.62 12.76 12.26
N PHE A 38 13.32 12.75 11.89
CA PHE A 38 12.26 13.05 12.82
C PHE A 38 11.92 11.84 13.70
N ASP A 39 11.81 12.05 15.01
CA ASP A 39 11.39 10.99 15.92
C ASP A 39 9.91 10.63 15.72
N ALA A 40 9.66 9.56 14.98
CA ALA A 40 8.32 9.07 14.71
C ALA A 40 7.50 8.79 15.99
N ASN A 41 8.16 8.40 17.10
CA ASN A 41 7.47 8.14 18.36
C ASN A 41 6.89 9.40 19.02
N SER A 42 7.30 10.59 18.57
CA SER A 42 6.74 11.87 19.03
C SER A 42 5.40 12.20 18.41
N LEU A 43 5.00 11.50 17.34
CA LEU A 43 3.71 11.69 16.67
C LEU A 43 2.59 10.91 17.35
N PHE A 44 1.37 11.43 17.23
CA PHE A 44 0.16 10.73 17.67
C PHE A 44 -0.33 9.77 16.59
N TYR A 45 -0.83 8.61 17.01
CA TYR A 45 -1.61 7.75 16.15
C TYR A 45 -3.01 8.35 15.96
N THR A 46 -3.24 9.02 14.84
CA THR A 46 -4.56 9.61 14.50
C THR A 46 -5.61 8.52 14.26
N ILE A 47 -5.20 7.37 13.74
CA ILE A 47 -6.02 6.17 13.57
C ILE A 47 -5.26 5.00 14.20
N PRO A 48 -5.63 4.58 15.42
CA PRO A 48 -4.97 3.45 16.06
C PRO A 48 -5.03 2.18 15.21
N ASP A 49 -3.91 1.44 15.18
CA ASP A 49 -3.80 0.17 14.46
C ASP A 49 -4.15 0.26 12.95
N PHE A 50 -3.88 1.41 12.32
CA PHE A 50 -4.31 1.65 10.93
C PHE A 50 -3.79 0.58 9.98
N HIS A 51 -2.48 0.29 10.00
CA HIS A 51 -1.82 -0.77 9.25
C HIS A 51 -1.29 -1.89 10.15
N ASN A 52 -2.05 -2.28 11.16
CA ASN A 52 -1.77 -3.49 11.92
C ASN A 52 -2.48 -4.69 11.30
N THR A 53 -1.83 -5.33 10.34
CA THR A 53 -2.39 -6.43 9.56
C THR A 53 -2.86 -7.57 10.46
N ARG A 54 -2.12 -7.93 11.53
CA ARG A 54 -2.50 -8.99 12.47
C ARG A 54 -3.83 -8.68 13.15
N LYS A 55 -4.03 -7.46 13.63
CA LYS A 55 -5.32 -7.04 14.21
C LYS A 55 -6.46 -7.04 13.20
N ARG A 56 -6.17 -6.80 11.91
CA ARG A 56 -7.19 -6.92 10.86
C ARG A 56 -7.65 -8.36 10.67
N TYR A 57 -6.72 -9.31 10.71
CA TYR A 57 -7.06 -10.74 10.68
C TYR A 57 -7.78 -11.21 11.94
N GLU A 58 -7.38 -10.77 13.13
CA GLU A 58 -8.10 -11.03 14.38
C GLU A 58 -9.55 -10.54 14.29
N LYS A 59 -9.74 -9.29 13.84
CA LYS A 59 -11.07 -8.71 13.63
C LYS A 59 -11.90 -9.49 12.62
N LEU A 60 -11.32 -9.94 11.50
CA LEU A 60 -12.00 -10.77 10.53
C LEU A 60 -12.50 -12.07 11.18
N LYS A 61 -11.67 -12.74 11.99
CA LYS A 61 -12.04 -13.99 12.69
C LYS A 61 -13.18 -13.76 13.70
N GLU A 62 -13.17 -12.64 14.42
CA GLU A 62 -14.26 -12.25 15.31
C GLU A 62 -15.56 -12.01 14.52
N ASP A 63 -15.50 -11.29 13.41
CA ASP A 63 -16.65 -10.99 12.56
C ASP A 63 -17.22 -12.24 11.91
N MET A 64 -16.35 -13.19 11.50
CA MET A 64 -16.75 -14.53 11.03
C MET A 64 -17.49 -15.32 12.10
N ALA A 65 -17.00 -15.30 13.33
CA ALA A 65 -17.62 -16.04 14.43
C ALA A 65 -18.98 -15.44 14.83
N ALA A 66 -19.12 -14.13 14.73
CA ALA A 66 -20.36 -13.43 15.03
C ALA A 66 -21.42 -13.53 13.93
N ASP A 67 -21.00 -13.50 12.65
CA ASP A 67 -21.80 -13.55 11.43
C ASP A 67 -23.17 -12.86 11.50
N PRO A 68 -23.23 -11.58 11.88
CA PRO A 68 -24.49 -10.91 12.22
C PRO A 68 -25.47 -10.78 11.03
N CYS A 69 -24.96 -10.96 9.82
CA CYS A 69 -25.76 -10.86 8.60
C CYS A 69 -25.94 -12.20 7.87
N ASN A 70 -25.45 -13.31 8.44
CA ASN A 70 -25.47 -14.67 7.85
C ASN A 70 -24.81 -14.71 6.47
N ARG A 71 -23.66 -14.00 6.28
CA ARG A 71 -22.95 -13.88 5.02
C ARG A 71 -21.68 -14.75 4.93
N VAL A 72 -21.25 -15.36 6.03
CA VAL A 72 -20.00 -16.16 6.08
C VAL A 72 -20.06 -17.37 5.14
N ALA A 73 -21.22 -18.01 5.03
CA ALA A 73 -21.38 -19.20 4.17
C ALA A 73 -21.15 -18.88 2.67
N GLU A 74 -21.50 -17.69 2.21
CA GLU A 74 -21.39 -17.27 0.81
C GLU A 74 -20.00 -16.77 0.40
N VAL A 75 -19.10 -16.53 1.38
CA VAL A 75 -17.74 -16.00 1.17
C VAL A 75 -16.66 -16.97 1.67
N ARG A 76 -16.97 -18.25 1.71
CA ARG A 76 -16.07 -19.28 2.26
C ARG A 76 -14.75 -19.36 1.49
N GLU A 77 -14.78 -19.24 0.17
CA GLU A 77 -13.57 -19.30 -0.66
C GLU A 77 -12.63 -18.13 -0.38
N GLU A 78 -13.16 -16.92 -0.23
CA GLU A 78 -12.40 -15.73 0.10
C GLU A 78 -11.77 -15.84 1.48
N LEU A 79 -12.54 -16.31 2.47
CA LEU A 79 -12.07 -16.54 3.83
C LEU A 79 -10.97 -17.58 3.90
N ASP A 80 -11.18 -18.75 3.30
CA ASP A 80 -10.22 -19.85 3.32
C ASP A 80 -8.89 -19.42 2.69
N TRP A 81 -8.94 -18.66 1.59
CA TRP A 81 -7.73 -18.15 0.96
C TRP A 81 -7.01 -17.13 1.84
N LEU A 82 -7.71 -16.11 2.35
CA LEU A 82 -7.10 -15.09 3.21
C LEU A 82 -6.47 -15.73 4.46
N LEU A 83 -7.16 -16.64 5.12
CA LEU A 83 -6.63 -17.33 6.29
C LEU A 83 -5.43 -18.22 5.96
N SER A 84 -5.37 -18.81 4.75
CA SER A 84 -4.23 -19.62 4.33
C SER A 84 -2.94 -18.84 4.13
N VAL A 85 -3.02 -17.53 3.91
CA VAL A 85 -1.86 -16.63 3.69
C VAL A 85 -1.60 -15.67 4.86
N GLU A 86 -2.31 -15.83 5.99
CA GLU A 86 -2.25 -14.92 7.14
C GLU A 86 -0.83 -14.69 7.65
N ASP A 87 -0.03 -15.75 7.82
CA ASP A 87 1.33 -15.63 8.36
C ASP A 87 2.22 -14.80 7.44
N GLU A 88 2.13 -14.99 6.12
CA GLU A 88 2.92 -14.19 5.18
C GLU A 88 2.41 -12.74 5.09
N ALA A 89 1.10 -12.52 5.12
CA ALA A 89 0.51 -11.18 5.14
C ALA A 89 0.88 -10.40 6.41
N CYS A 90 0.97 -11.05 7.56
CA CYS A 90 1.32 -10.45 8.84
C CYS A 90 2.83 -10.28 9.07
N ARG A 91 3.68 -10.77 8.16
CA ARG A 91 5.13 -10.82 8.36
C ARG A 91 5.78 -9.46 8.62
N LEU A 92 5.27 -8.36 8.04
CA LEU A 92 5.77 -7.02 8.36
C LEU A 92 5.52 -6.64 9.83
N THR A 93 4.31 -6.93 10.33
CA THR A 93 3.95 -6.71 11.73
C THR A 93 4.85 -7.54 12.65
N ASP A 94 5.08 -8.80 12.31
CA ASP A 94 5.93 -9.71 13.10
C ASP A 94 7.40 -9.26 13.12
N LEU A 95 7.93 -8.76 12.00
CA LEU A 95 9.29 -8.20 11.92
C LEU A 95 9.42 -6.92 12.75
N PHE A 96 8.40 -6.07 12.72
CA PHE A 96 8.36 -4.89 13.55
C PHE A 96 8.33 -5.23 15.04
N GLU A 97 7.49 -6.16 15.47
CA GLU A 97 7.42 -6.62 16.89
C GLU A 97 8.73 -7.24 17.38
N LYS A 98 9.52 -7.84 16.48
CA LYS A 98 10.86 -8.35 16.78
C LYS A 98 11.94 -7.26 16.79
N GLY A 99 11.60 -6.02 16.42
CA GLY A 99 12.55 -4.90 16.32
C GLY A 99 13.45 -4.95 15.08
N GLU A 100 13.09 -5.72 14.06
CA GLU A 100 13.83 -5.85 12.81
C GLU A 100 13.47 -4.78 11.77
N LEU A 101 12.32 -4.12 11.93
CA LEU A 101 11.87 -2.98 11.13
C LEU A 101 11.74 -1.74 12.03
N PRO A 102 12.34 -0.60 11.66
CA PRO A 102 12.20 0.64 12.41
C PRO A 102 10.86 1.33 12.12
N LEU A 103 10.37 2.11 13.09
CA LEU A 103 9.32 3.08 12.84
C LEU A 103 9.88 4.29 12.10
N ARG A 104 9.11 4.77 11.14
CA ARG A 104 9.33 6.02 10.43
C ARG A 104 8.08 6.89 10.47
N VAL A 105 8.20 8.14 10.05
CA VAL A 105 7.03 8.95 9.72
C VAL A 105 6.54 8.50 8.35
N THR A 106 5.31 8.00 8.28
CA THR A 106 4.71 7.48 7.04
C THR A 106 3.47 8.28 6.67
N HIS A 107 3.20 8.36 5.38
CA HIS A 107 2.02 9.02 4.84
C HIS A 107 0.75 8.17 5.05
N ASN A 108 0.87 6.85 4.85
CA ASN A 108 -0.16 5.82 5.03
C ASN A 108 -1.39 5.89 4.08
N ASP A 109 -1.36 6.77 3.08
CA ASP A 109 -2.34 6.83 1.99
C ASP A 109 -1.65 7.33 0.71
N THR A 110 -0.71 6.55 0.19
CA THR A 110 0.23 6.93 -0.87
C THR A 110 -0.31 6.71 -2.28
N LYS A 111 -1.59 6.99 -2.47
CA LYS A 111 -2.20 6.97 -3.79
C LYS A 111 -1.62 8.05 -4.69
N ILE A 112 -1.52 7.78 -6.00
CA ILE A 112 -0.98 8.72 -6.97
C ILE A 112 -1.78 10.04 -7.02
N ASN A 113 -3.07 10.04 -6.70
CA ASN A 113 -3.90 11.24 -6.64
C ASN A 113 -3.63 12.10 -5.38
N ASN A 114 -2.81 11.64 -4.45
CA ASN A 114 -2.26 12.42 -3.34
C ASN A 114 -0.92 13.10 -3.69
N VAL A 115 -0.57 13.13 -4.98
CA VAL A 115 0.54 13.93 -5.51
C VAL A 115 -0.01 14.95 -6.50
N LEU A 116 0.40 16.21 -6.35
CA LEU A 116 0.15 17.27 -7.34
C LEU A 116 1.30 17.31 -8.34
N PHE A 117 0.97 17.35 -9.63
CA PHE A 117 1.93 17.36 -10.72
C PHE A 117 1.86 18.68 -11.50
N ASP A 118 2.99 19.11 -12.05
CA ASP A 118 3.04 20.24 -12.95
C ASP A 118 2.17 19.99 -14.20
N GLU A 119 1.39 20.98 -14.60
CA GLU A 119 0.43 20.85 -15.71
C GLU A 119 1.09 20.58 -17.07
N LYS A 120 2.38 20.88 -17.24
CA LYS A 120 3.09 20.80 -18.53
C LYS A 120 4.12 19.68 -18.55
N THR A 121 4.90 19.56 -17.46
CA THR A 121 6.01 18.58 -17.40
C THR A 121 5.55 17.26 -16.80
N HIS A 122 4.44 17.28 -16.05
CA HIS A 122 3.95 16.17 -15.24
C HIS A 122 4.99 15.69 -14.19
N GLU A 123 5.91 16.56 -13.79
CA GLU A 123 6.78 16.31 -12.65
C GLU A 123 6.01 16.54 -11.35
N ALA A 124 6.26 15.72 -10.34
CA ALA A 124 5.64 15.86 -9.03
C ALA A 124 6.08 17.15 -8.34
N LEU A 125 5.13 17.89 -7.80
CA LEU A 125 5.34 19.17 -7.13
C LEU A 125 5.25 19.03 -5.61
N VAL A 126 4.22 18.34 -5.12
CA VAL A 126 3.96 18.25 -3.68
C VAL A 126 3.06 17.05 -3.36
N VAL A 127 3.35 16.38 -2.25
CA VAL A 127 2.49 15.37 -1.62
C VAL A 127 1.44 16.08 -0.77
N ILE A 128 0.19 15.67 -0.87
CA ILE A 128 -0.97 16.25 -0.19
C ILE A 128 -1.73 15.19 0.62
N ASP A 129 -2.79 15.62 1.32
CA ASP A 129 -3.66 14.77 2.15
C ASP A 129 -2.91 14.11 3.32
N LEU A 130 -2.31 14.95 4.15
CA LEU A 130 -1.45 14.56 5.28
C LEU A 130 -2.24 14.10 6.52
N ASP A 131 -3.53 13.81 6.42
CA ASP A 131 -4.39 13.46 7.57
C ASP A 131 -4.06 12.11 8.20
N THR A 132 -3.42 11.25 7.42
CA THR A 132 -2.98 9.90 7.82
C THR A 132 -1.50 9.82 8.18
N VAL A 133 -0.80 10.96 8.23
CA VAL A 133 0.61 10.99 8.63
C VAL A 133 0.76 10.62 10.10
N MET A 134 1.42 9.51 10.37
CA MET A 134 1.65 8.96 11.71
C MET A 134 2.82 7.98 11.70
N PRO A 135 3.26 7.45 12.87
CA PRO A 135 4.28 6.41 12.88
C PRO A 135 3.85 5.17 12.09
N GLY A 136 4.72 4.64 11.28
CA GLY A 136 4.47 3.43 10.49
C GLY A 136 5.76 2.79 9.97
N LEU A 137 5.61 1.81 9.09
CA LEU A 137 6.71 1.17 8.40
C LEU A 137 6.81 1.74 6.98
N VAL A 138 8.04 1.93 6.48
CA VAL A 138 8.22 2.40 5.09
C VAL A 138 7.49 1.53 4.06
N GLY A 139 7.36 0.23 4.37
CA GLY A 139 6.60 -0.71 3.54
C GLY A 139 5.10 -0.38 3.44
N HIS A 140 4.52 0.33 4.42
CA HIS A 140 3.12 0.76 4.31
C HIS A 140 2.95 1.75 3.15
N ASP A 141 3.82 2.76 3.06
CA ASP A 141 3.78 3.74 1.98
C ASP A 141 4.09 3.11 0.62
N PHE A 142 5.14 2.30 0.53
CA PHE A 142 5.50 1.63 -0.72
C PHE A 142 4.41 0.64 -1.16
N GLY A 143 3.90 -0.16 -0.22
CA GLY A 143 2.90 -1.19 -0.50
C GLY A 143 1.57 -0.62 -0.95
N ASP A 144 1.07 0.44 -0.29
CA ASP A 144 -0.21 1.06 -0.65
C ASP A 144 -0.14 1.75 -2.02
N ALA A 145 0.97 2.45 -2.32
CA ALA A 145 1.18 3.06 -3.62
C ALA A 145 1.12 2.02 -4.76
N ILE A 146 1.82 0.90 -4.61
CA ILE A 146 1.85 -0.17 -5.63
C ILE A 146 0.50 -0.85 -5.75
N ARG A 147 -0.15 -1.19 -4.63
CA ARG A 147 -1.48 -1.78 -4.61
C ARG A 147 -2.49 -0.96 -5.43
N PHE A 148 -2.40 0.36 -5.32
CA PHE A 148 -3.30 1.26 -6.03
C PHE A 148 -2.86 1.50 -7.48
N ALA A 149 -1.60 1.88 -7.72
CA ALA A 149 -1.14 2.32 -9.03
C ALA A 149 -0.81 1.17 -9.99
N ALA A 150 -0.30 0.04 -9.50
CA ALA A 150 0.18 -1.04 -10.35
C ALA A 150 -0.85 -2.13 -10.67
N ASN A 151 -2.08 -2.03 -10.20
CA ASN A 151 -3.14 -2.94 -10.57
C ASN A 151 -3.62 -2.64 -12.00
N PHE A 152 -3.79 -3.66 -12.84
CA PHE A 152 -4.32 -3.51 -14.21
C PHE A 152 -5.76 -2.99 -14.26
N VAL A 153 -6.49 -3.06 -13.15
CA VAL A 153 -7.91 -2.66 -13.06
C VAL A 153 -8.16 -1.84 -11.79
N GLU A 154 -9.28 -1.11 -11.79
CA GLU A 154 -9.73 -0.39 -10.59
C GLU A 154 -10.07 -1.33 -9.44
N GLU A 155 -9.97 -0.82 -8.21
CA GLU A 155 -10.19 -1.57 -6.97
C GLU A 155 -11.55 -2.26 -6.89
N ASP A 156 -12.59 -1.69 -7.50
CA ASP A 156 -13.96 -2.20 -7.51
C ASP A 156 -14.37 -2.85 -8.85
N CYS A 157 -13.39 -3.34 -9.63
CA CYS A 157 -13.61 -4.05 -10.88
C CYS A 157 -14.43 -5.33 -10.65
N ASN A 158 -15.49 -5.50 -11.48
CA ASN A 158 -16.35 -6.70 -11.40
C ASN A 158 -15.74 -7.94 -12.07
N TYR A 159 -14.54 -7.82 -12.63
CA TYR A 159 -13.81 -8.89 -13.33
C TYR A 159 -12.47 -9.14 -12.62
N PRO A 160 -12.49 -9.81 -11.45
CA PRO A 160 -11.28 -10.00 -10.64
C PRO A 160 -10.18 -10.77 -11.38
N GLU A 161 -10.51 -11.59 -12.36
CA GLU A 161 -9.54 -12.29 -13.21
C GLU A 161 -8.66 -11.37 -14.07
N LYS A 162 -9.02 -10.09 -14.17
CA LYS A 162 -8.21 -9.06 -14.85
C LYS A 162 -7.28 -8.32 -13.90
N ALA A 163 -7.47 -8.48 -12.58
CA ALA A 163 -6.59 -7.87 -11.59
C ALA A 163 -5.22 -8.53 -11.59
N GLY A 164 -4.19 -7.73 -11.42
CA GLY A 164 -2.82 -8.21 -11.37
C GLY A 164 -1.84 -7.06 -11.34
N VAL A 165 -0.61 -7.32 -10.91
CA VAL A 165 0.43 -6.31 -10.83
C VAL A 165 1.11 -6.08 -12.17
N ASN A 166 1.10 -4.83 -12.63
CA ASN A 166 1.86 -4.37 -13.78
C ASN A 166 3.31 -4.14 -13.36
N LEU A 167 4.21 -5.03 -13.75
CA LEU A 167 5.63 -4.95 -13.37
C LEU A 167 6.34 -3.72 -13.95
N ASN A 168 5.86 -3.11 -15.04
CA ASN A 168 6.45 -1.86 -15.55
C ASN A 168 6.11 -0.68 -14.65
N ILE A 169 4.87 -0.59 -14.19
CA ILE A 169 4.43 0.42 -13.22
C ILE A 169 5.15 0.21 -11.88
N PHE A 170 5.20 -1.05 -11.40
CA PHE A 170 5.95 -1.42 -10.21
C PHE A 170 7.41 -0.98 -10.30
N TRP A 171 8.09 -1.28 -11.41
CA TRP A 171 9.48 -0.89 -11.64
C TRP A 171 9.66 0.64 -11.64
N ALA A 172 8.79 1.38 -12.36
CA ALA A 172 8.91 2.83 -12.45
C ALA A 172 8.75 3.50 -11.07
N PHE A 173 7.77 3.05 -10.29
CA PHE A 173 7.58 3.56 -8.91
C PHE A 173 8.76 3.18 -8.01
N ALA A 174 9.19 1.91 -8.03
CA ALA A 174 10.32 1.43 -7.23
C ALA A 174 11.61 2.18 -7.56
N GLU A 175 11.87 2.45 -8.85
CA GLU A 175 13.02 3.24 -9.29
C GLU A 175 13.00 4.65 -8.71
N GLY A 176 11.86 5.36 -8.82
CA GLY A 176 11.70 6.71 -8.27
C GLY A 176 11.85 6.74 -6.75
N PHE A 177 11.16 5.83 -6.05
CA PHE A 177 11.18 5.76 -4.59
C PHE A 177 12.58 5.42 -4.06
N LEU A 178 13.24 4.40 -4.61
CA LEU A 178 14.56 3.97 -4.17
C LEU A 178 15.69 4.92 -4.60
N LYS A 179 15.52 5.70 -5.65
CA LYS A 179 16.42 6.79 -6.00
C LYS A 179 16.61 7.77 -4.84
N LYS A 180 15.58 7.98 -4.04
CA LYS A 180 15.58 8.91 -2.90
C LYS A 180 15.90 8.22 -1.57
N THR A 181 15.48 6.96 -1.41
CA THR A 181 15.47 6.32 -0.09
C THR A 181 16.53 5.23 0.09
N ALA A 182 17.12 4.69 -0.98
CA ALA A 182 17.99 3.51 -0.91
C ALA A 182 19.14 3.64 0.09
N ALA A 183 19.72 4.83 0.25
CA ALA A 183 20.81 5.07 1.21
C ALA A 183 20.35 5.11 2.66
N SER A 184 19.11 5.56 2.93
CA SER A 184 18.55 5.71 4.27
C SER A 184 17.83 4.45 4.79
N LEU A 185 17.43 3.54 3.88
CA LEU A 185 16.75 2.31 4.24
C LEU A 185 17.73 1.23 4.76
N THR A 186 17.30 0.53 5.81
CA THR A 186 17.99 -0.68 6.27
C THR A 186 17.87 -1.80 5.24
N LYS A 187 18.72 -2.82 5.37
CA LYS A 187 18.63 -3.99 4.51
C LYS A 187 17.28 -4.69 4.64
N THR A 188 16.75 -4.84 5.87
CA THR A 188 15.47 -5.50 6.12
C THR A 188 14.31 -4.72 5.49
N GLU A 189 14.34 -3.38 5.54
CA GLU A 189 13.34 -2.56 4.86
C GLU A 189 13.34 -2.80 3.35
N VAL A 190 14.52 -2.75 2.72
CA VAL A 190 14.64 -3.02 1.27
C VAL A 190 14.17 -4.44 0.92
N ASP A 191 14.59 -5.44 1.70
CA ASP A 191 14.26 -6.85 1.46
C ASP A 191 12.74 -7.13 1.60
N THR A 192 11.99 -6.24 2.26
CA THR A 192 10.56 -6.42 2.52
C THR A 192 9.66 -5.51 1.68
N LEU A 193 10.18 -4.63 0.82
CA LEU A 193 9.35 -3.72 0.01
C LEU A 193 8.39 -4.46 -0.93
N ALA A 194 8.84 -5.52 -1.61
CA ALA A 194 7.94 -6.31 -2.47
C ALA A 194 6.88 -7.05 -1.65
N LEU A 195 7.25 -7.61 -0.50
CA LEU A 195 6.33 -8.24 0.44
C LEU A 195 5.28 -7.25 0.96
N SER A 196 5.65 -5.98 1.17
CA SER A 196 4.72 -4.97 1.67
C SER A 196 3.54 -4.74 0.72
N CYS A 197 3.74 -4.86 -0.59
CA CYS A 197 2.67 -4.75 -1.58
C CYS A 197 1.62 -5.87 -1.38
N PHE A 198 2.09 -7.09 -1.18
CA PHE A 198 1.22 -8.23 -0.88
C PHE A 198 0.51 -8.06 0.47
N ALA A 199 1.25 -7.69 1.53
CA ALA A 199 0.71 -7.52 2.87
C ALA A 199 -0.41 -6.47 2.91
N LEU A 200 -0.18 -5.27 2.33
CA LEU A 200 -1.18 -4.20 2.28
C LEU A 200 -2.41 -4.58 1.42
N THR A 201 -2.20 -5.34 0.34
CA THR A 201 -3.29 -5.85 -0.49
C THR A 201 -4.15 -6.85 0.28
N CYS A 202 -3.53 -7.79 1.02
CA CYS A 202 -4.24 -8.71 1.90
C CYS A 202 -4.95 -8.00 3.05
N GLU A 203 -4.30 -7.01 3.66
CA GLU A 203 -4.90 -6.21 4.72
C GLU A 203 -6.19 -5.53 4.25
N LEU A 204 -6.16 -4.90 3.07
CA LEU A 204 -7.34 -4.22 2.55
C LEU A 204 -8.43 -5.21 2.13
N ALA A 205 -8.08 -6.36 1.53
CA ALA A 205 -9.03 -7.43 1.25
C ALA A 205 -9.73 -7.92 2.53
N THR A 206 -8.96 -8.11 3.59
CA THR A 206 -9.46 -8.51 4.92
C THR A 206 -10.44 -7.48 5.50
N ARG A 207 -10.12 -6.19 5.37
CA ARG A 207 -10.99 -5.10 5.83
C ARG A 207 -12.29 -5.01 5.04
N PHE A 208 -12.25 -5.14 3.72
CA PHE A 208 -13.47 -5.16 2.89
C PHE A 208 -14.34 -6.38 3.20
N LEU A 209 -13.73 -7.55 3.39
CA LEU A 209 -14.46 -8.78 3.70
C LEU A 209 -15.11 -8.71 5.08
N ALA A 210 -14.38 -8.23 6.10
CA ALA A 210 -14.90 -8.03 7.44
C ALA A 210 -16.11 -7.07 7.43
N ASP A 211 -15.98 -5.93 6.73
CA ASP A 211 -17.08 -4.98 6.61
C ASP A 211 -18.29 -5.57 5.86
N TYR A 212 -18.05 -6.37 4.82
CA TYR A 212 -19.12 -7.08 4.13
C TYR A 212 -19.87 -8.03 5.07
N ILE A 213 -19.16 -8.84 5.86
CA ILE A 213 -19.76 -9.80 6.81
C ILE A 213 -20.65 -9.09 7.84
N VAL A 214 -20.24 -7.92 8.34
CA VAL A 214 -20.99 -7.17 9.35
C VAL A 214 -22.04 -6.22 8.77
N GLY A 215 -22.25 -6.19 7.46
CA GLY A 215 -23.32 -5.47 6.79
C GLY A 215 -22.95 -4.11 6.22
N ASP A 216 -21.72 -3.95 5.71
CA ASP A 216 -21.25 -2.79 4.96
C ASP A 216 -21.37 -1.46 5.74
N LYS A 217 -20.82 -1.40 6.95
CA LYS A 217 -20.99 -0.27 7.88
C LYS A 217 -19.88 0.77 7.84
N TYR A 218 -18.67 0.35 7.45
CA TYR A 218 -17.48 1.18 7.52
C TYR A 218 -17.18 1.87 6.18
N PHE A 219 -17.07 1.08 5.11
CA PHE A 219 -16.75 1.62 3.79
C PHE A 219 -17.99 2.14 3.07
N LYS A 220 -17.84 3.27 2.37
CA LYS A 220 -18.91 3.76 1.51
C LYS A 220 -19.16 2.79 0.35
N VAL A 221 -20.37 2.26 0.27
CA VAL A 221 -20.81 1.35 -0.78
C VAL A 221 -21.72 2.06 -1.78
N LYS A 222 -21.54 1.76 -3.08
CA LYS A 222 -22.34 2.33 -4.19
C LYS A 222 -23.42 1.36 -4.67
N LYS A 223 -23.28 0.06 -4.38
CA LYS A 223 -24.13 -1.04 -4.87
C LYS A 223 -24.12 -2.20 -3.86
N PRO A 224 -25.11 -3.11 -3.90
CA PRO A 224 -25.03 -4.36 -3.11
C PRO A 224 -23.75 -5.13 -3.44
N GLN A 225 -23.19 -5.80 -2.44
CA GLN A 225 -21.95 -6.60 -2.57
C GLN A 225 -20.69 -5.80 -3.01
N HIS A 226 -20.72 -4.46 -2.90
CA HIS A 226 -19.59 -3.65 -3.37
C HIS A 226 -18.28 -4.01 -2.66
N ASN A 227 -18.32 -4.21 -1.32
CA ASN A 227 -17.16 -4.65 -0.57
C ASN A 227 -16.72 -6.07 -0.94
N LEU A 228 -17.63 -6.98 -1.29
CA LEU A 228 -17.27 -8.30 -1.78
C LEU A 228 -16.58 -8.25 -3.16
N VAL A 229 -17.05 -7.37 -4.06
CA VAL A 229 -16.37 -7.12 -5.34
C VAL A 229 -14.93 -6.62 -5.11
N ARG A 230 -14.75 -5.66 -4.21
CA ARG A 230 -13.43 -5.15 -3.83
C ARG A 230 -12.55 -6.25 -3.21
N THR A 231 -13.11 -7.05 -2.31
CA THR A 231 -12.40 -8.20 -1.71
C THR A 231 -11.85 -9.13 -2.78
N ARG A 232 -12.69 -9.53 -3.73
CA ARG A 232 -12.31 -10.45 -4.82
C ARG A 232 -11.23 -9.86 -5.73
N CYS A 233 -11.35 -8.57 -6.03
CA CYS A 233 -10.34 -7.84 -6.82
C CYS A 233 -8.98 -7.81 -6.07
N GLN A 234 -8.98 -7.47 -4.78
CA GLN A 234 -7.74 -7.45 -3.98
C GLN A 234 -7.15 -8.86 -3.78
N ILE A 235 -7.96 -9.89 -3.58
CA ILE A 235 -7.48 -11.29 -3.51
C ILE A 235 -6.82 -11.71 -4.83
N ALA A 236 -7.42 -11.37 -5.97
CA ALA A 236 -6.84 -11.69 -7.27
C ALA A 236 -5.50 -10.97 -7.49
N LEU A 237 -5.42 -9.69 -7.12
CA LEU A 237 -4.18 -8.91 -7.16
C LEU A 237 -3.11 -9.53 -6.24
N ALA A 238 -3.46 -9.89 -5.01
CA ALA A 238 -2.54 -10.51 -4.07
C ALA A 238 -2.02 -11.87 -4.54
N LYS A 239 -2.86 -12.69 -5.16
CA LYS A 239 -2.47 -13.96 -5.80
C LYS A 239 -1.44 -13.73 -6.92
N ASP A 240 -1.67 -12.73 -7.75
CA ASP A 240 -0.74 -12.37 -8.83
C ASP A 240 0.59 -11.83 -8.29
N MET A 241 0.55 -11.02 -7.21
CA MET A 241 1.77 -10.57 -6.51
C MET A 241 2.59 -11.73 -5.96
N LEU A 242 1.95 -12.74 -5.35
CA LEU A 242 2.65 -13.96 -4.90
C LEU A 242 3.32 -14.68 -6.07
N ASN A 243 2.63 -14.84 -7.20
CA ASN A 243 3.19 -15.48 -8.38
C ASN A 243 4.37 -14.70 -8.99
N LYS A 244 4.42 -13.40 -8.79
CA LYS A 244 5.46 -12.49 -9.33
C LYS A 244 6.46 -12.03 -8.26
N MET A 245 6.39 -12.56 -7.04
CA MET A 245 7.19 -12.09 -5.89
C MET A 245 8.70 -12.07 -6.19
N ASP A 246 9.22 -13.10 -6.83
CA ASP A 246 10.65 -13.16 -7.18
C ASP A 246 11.03 -12.05 -8.17
N ALA A 247 10.18 -11.75 -9.16
CA ALA A 247 10.41 -10.67 -10.11
C ALA A 247 10.32 -9.29 -9.43
N MET A 248 9.34 -9.09 -8.54
CA MET A 248 9.21 -7.86 -7.76
C MET A 248 10.42 -7.65 -6.84
N ASN A 249 10.88 -8.69 -6.15
CA ASN A 249 12.09 -8.63 -5.33
C ASN A 249 13.33 -8.30 -6.17
N ALA A 250 13.51 -8.95 -7.34
CA ALA A 250 14.63 -8.67 -8.23
C ALA A 250 14.66 -7.20 -8.69
N ILE A 251 13.51 -6.61 -9.00
CA ILE A 251 13.37 -5.19 -9.35
C ILE A 251 13.80 -4.30 -8.19
N VAL A 252 13.29 -4.56 -6.98
CA VAL A 252 13.64 -3.77 -5.78
C VAL A 252 15.14 -3.83 -5.50
N GLN A 253 15.73 -5.04 -5.52
CA GLN A 253 17.16 -5.22 -5.25
C GLN A 253 18.04 -4.54 -6.32
N ASP A 254 17.66 -4.60 -7.59
CA ASP A 254 18.39 -3.93 -8.66
C ASP A 254 18.34 -2.39 -8.50
N CYS A 255 17.17 -1.82 -8.24
CA CYS A 255 17.02 -0.38 -7.99
C CYS A 255 17.81 0.05 -6.74
N ALA A 256 17.69 -0.66 -5.63
CA ALA A 256 18.39 -0.34 -4.40
C ALA A 256 19.94 -0.38 -4.57
N ARG A 257 20.44 -1.39 -5.27
CA ARG A 257 21.89 -1.50 -5.55
C ARG A 257 22.38 -0.31 -6.38
N ARG A 258 21.71 0.02 -7.47
CA ARG A 258 22.09 1.14 -8.36
C ARG A 258 22.23 2.46 -7.62
N TYR A 259 21.29 2.77 -6.74
CA TYR A 259 21.29 4.06 -6.05
C TYR A 259 22.15 4.11 -4.79
N LYS A 260 22.44 2.96 -4.13
CA LYS A 260 23.45 2.89 -3.06
C LYS A 260 24.88 3.08 -3.58
N GLU A 261 25.19 2.60 -4.78
CA GLU A 261 26.51 2.74 -5.39
C GLU A 261 26.80 4.17 -5.86
N THR A 262 25.77 4.90 -6.33
CA THR A 262 25.92 6.28 -6.84
C THR A 262 26.21 7.30 -5.73
N GLU A 263 25.83 7.07 -4.49
CA GLU A 263 26.16 7.98 -3.37
C GLU A 263 27.56 7.76 -2.78
N ASN A 264 28.19 6.62 -3.07
CA ASN A 264 29.54 6.29 -2.61
C ASN A 264 30.63 6.63 -3.64
N ALA A 265 30.28 7.18 -4.79
CA ALA A 265 31.19 7.56 -5.88
C ALA A 265 31.34 9.09 -5.96
#